data_5348cd493dc6802ea56f5f16ec45020b
#
_entry.id   5348cd493dc6802ea56f5f16ec45020b
#
_cell.length_a   1.000
_cell.length_b   1.000
_cell.length_c   1.000
_cell.angle_alpha   90.00
_cell.angle_beta   90.00
_cell.angle_gamma   90.00
#
_symmetry.space_group_name_H-M   'P 1'
#
loop_
_entity.id
_entity.type
_entity.pdbx_description
1 polymer ?
#
loop_
_entity_poly.entity_id
_entity_poly.type
_entity_poly.pdbx_seq_one_letter_code
_entity_poly.pdbx_strand_id
1 'polypeptide(L)'
;MEQYSRRFIEELANHIDPVIIDYFNKKRNLLNFSAENVAELIDETLMEYLDGKTSREDLVPIINKVKKSRLQKRSRWYKSYINDIDTISIDDAKHPLATVVAMAKTLPVEDYTKMFGDKDLQEIIEDKKRAATEWKNDSNTLLIDFPGISSFTYNSIYHSLKNDLIISAWKYIESELAGNIDSYLRLFPVDLVDKPLFSPSSFTLMMETASDNLLKEIIRDEEGRELLEVTVNSGKLTPPKAMDSNDLKLVNAFISNINMQEFSKEKSVVVDLNTLGKEIVDYHVGKNVLKKISNSCRKLVEYNFYYEEAGSKIYFNLFDNIVIKEDAERPYAIAQFGEVLSNAIIKKKLISITSASYDVHDNNLSRIICYAMKCEQIANQETLMSEYSYTYFQKIVRFKLKNKKKNLQLIQESLQEFVDNNIVIDSFELKNGVFIINFLPLSEAEIQDLNFDKTKMIDNAH
;
A
#
# COMPACT_ATOMS: atom_id res chain seq x y z
N MET A 1 17.30 4.36 -2.56
CA MET A 1 16.81 2.99 -2.79
C MET A 1 16.59 2.22 -1.48
N GLU A 2 17.47 2.29 -0.49
CA GLU A 2 17.27 1.65 0.84
C GLU A 2 16.06 2.19 1.61
N GLN A 3 15.69 3.41 1.36
CA GLN A 3 14.61 4.14 2.01
C GLN A 3 13.20 3.48 1.83
N TYR A 4 12.92 3.00 0.62
CA TYR A 4 11.61 2.40 0.33
C TYR A 4 11.47 0.98 0.86
N SER A 5 12.55 0.22 0.94
CA SER A 5 12.48 -1.16 1.36
C SER A 5 12.05 -1.33 2.82
N ARG A 6 12.43 -0.40 3.71
CA ARG A 6 12.04 -0.48 5.12
C ARG A 6 10.56 -0.19 5.35
N ARG A 7 10.02 0.87 4.72
CA ARG A 7 8.58 1.15 4.74
C ARG A 7 7.77 0.01 4.11
N PHE A 8 8.28 -0.54 3.01
CA PHE A 8 7.68 -1.70 2.38
C PHE A 8 7.62 -2.92 3.30
N ILE A 9 8.67 -3.16 4.09
CA ILE A 9 8.71 -4.25 5.05
C ILE A 9 7.71 -4.03 6.18
N GLU A 10 7.58 -2.80 6.70
CA GLU A 10 6.58 -2.46 7.72
C GLU A 10 5.15 -2.66 7.18
N GLU A 11 4.90 -2.22 5.97
CA GLU A 11 3.61 -2.42 5.30
C GLU A 11 3.29 -3.89 5.10
N LEU A 12 4.26 -4.69 4.63
CA LEU A 12 4.11 -6.15 4.55
C LEU A 12 3.86 -6.79 5.90
N ALA A 13 4.53 -6.35 6.97
CA ALA A 13 4.32 -6.86 8.31
C ALA A 13 2.88 -6.61 8.79
N ASN A 14 2.30 -5.47 8.44
CA ASN A 14 0.91 -5.11 8.75
C ASN A 14 -0.12 -5.88 7.91
N HIS A 15 0.24 -6.28 6.69
CA HIS A 15 -0.65 -6.95 5.72
C HIS A 15 -0.34 -8.43 5.51
N ILE A 16 0.64 -8.98 6.23
CA ILE A 16 0.87 -10.43 6.20
C ILE A 16 -0.42 -11.13 6.61
N ASP A 17 -0.85 -11.98 5.67
CA ASP A 17 -2.10 -12.72 5.67
C ASP A 17 -2.59 -13.00 7.11
N PRO A 18 -3.75 -12.45 7.52
CA PRO A 18 -4.34 -12.70 8.83
C PRO A 18 -4.40 -14.19 9.21
N VAL A 19 -4.48 -15.08 8.20
CA VAL A 19 -4.43 -16.53 8.38
C VAL A 19 -3.09 -16.96 8.97
N ILE A 20 -1.96 -16.36 8.56
CA ILE A 20 -0.65 -16.69 9.13
C ILE A 20 -0.54 -16.17 10.56
N ILE A 21 -0.98 -14.94 10.82
CA ILE A 21 -0.99 -14.36 12.17
C ILE A 21 -1.89 -15.19 13.08
N ASP A 22 -3.08 -15.58 12.64
CA ASP A 22 -4.00 -16.45 13.38
C ASP A 22 -3.41 -17.84 13.60
N TYR A 23 -2.74 -18.39 12.58
CA TYR A 23 -2.03 -19.65 12.69
C TYR A 23 -0.88 -19.59 13.71
N PHE A 24 -0.05 -18.56 13.68
CA PHE A 24 0.99 -18.32 14.68
C PHE A 24 0.39 -18.22 16.08
N ASN A 25 -0.68 -17.49 16.24
CA ASN A 25 -1.39 -17.36 17.52
C ASN A 25 -1.93 -18.69 18.02
N LYS A 26 -2.47 -19.54 17.15
CA LYS A 26 -2.94 -20.89 17.49
C LYS A 26 -1.81 -21.86 17.83
N LYS A 27 -0.64 -21.73 17.21
CA LYS A 27 0.54 -22.60 17.41
C LYS A 27 1.54 -22.06 18.42
N ARG A 28 1.35 -20.82 18.94
CA ARG A 28 2.25 -20.22 19.94
C ARG A 28 2.50 -21.12 21.16
N ASN A 29 1.51 -21.90 21.59
CA ASN A 29 1.62 -22.82 22.71
C ASN A 29 2.59 -23.98 22.44
N LEU A 30 2.80 -24.37 21.17
CA LEU A 30 3.79 -25.37 20.77
C LEU A 30 5.22 -24.81 20.76
N LEU A 31 5.35 -23.50 20.63
CA LEU A 31 6.61 -22.81 20.44
C LEU A 31 6.99 -21.93 21.63
N ASN A 32 6.14 -21.82 22.65
CA ASN A 32 6.26 -20.85 23.77
C ASN A 32 6.42 -19.39 23.31
N PHE A 33 5.86 -19.02 22.15
CA PHE A 33 5.86 -17.64 21.67
C PHE A 33 4.77 -16.81 22.37
N SER A 34 5.14 -15.61 22.84
CA SER A 34 4.17 -14.55 23.15
C SER A 34 3.75 -13.84 21.85
N ALA A 35 2.68 -13.02 21.90
CA ALA A 35 2.28 -12.21 20.74
C ALA A 35 3.39 -11.24 20.29
N GLU A 36 4.16 -10.69 21.25
CA GLU A 36 5.32 -9.83 21.00
C GLU A 36 6.42 -10.57 20.22
N ASN A 37 6.74 -11.81 20.62
CA ASN A 37 7.73 -12.63 19.90
C ASN A 37 7.30 -12.98 18.46
N VAL A 38 5.99 -13.07 18.18
CA VAL A 38 5.50 -13.33 16.82
C VAL A 38 5.72 -12.09 15.93
N ALA A 39 5.41 -10.89 16.42
CA ALA A 39 5.65 -9.65 15.69
C ALA A 39 7.16 -9.45 15.43
N GLU A 40 7.99 -9.68 16.44
CA GLU A 40 9.45 -9.62 16.33
C GLU A 40 9.99 -10.63 15.28
N LEU A 41 9.48 -11.87 15.29
CA LEU A 41 9.84 -12.88 14.30
C LEU A 41 9.48 -12.48 12.86
N ILE A 42 8.30 -11.86 12.68
CA ILE A 42 7.86 -11.37 11.38
C ILE A 42 8.81 -10.27 10.89
N ASP A 43 9.05 -9.26 11.73
CA ASP A 43 9.92 -8.14 11.40
C ASP A 43 11.35 -8.59 11.09
N GLU A 44 11.99 -9.37 11.98
CA GLU A 44 13.31 -9.93 11.74
C GLU A 44 13.39 -10.75 10.45
N THR A 45 12.35 -11.55 10.15
CA THR A 45 12.35 -12.39 8.94
C THR A 45 12.28 -11.54 7.68
N LEU A 46 11.41 -10.53 7.67
CA LEU A 46 11.28 -9.64 6.53
C LEU A 46 12.54 -8.79 6.33
N MET A 47 13.12 -8.26 7.42
CA MET A 47 14.39 -7.53 7.38
C MET A 47 15.52 -8.42 6.85
N GLU A 48 15.67 -9.65 7.32
CA GLU A 48 16.73 -10.57 6.88
C GLU A 48 16.70 -10.86 5.38
N TYR A 49 15.49 -11.02 4.79
CA TYR A 49 15.34 -11.49 3.41
C TYR A 49 15.00 -10.39 2.40
N LEU A 50 14.33 -9.32 2.81
CA LEU A 50 13.78 -8.32 1.91
C LEU A 50 14.49 -6.96 2.03
N ASP A 51 15.23 -6.70 3.11
CA ASP A 51 15.93 -5.44 3.30
C ASP A 51 16.87 -5.11 2.13
N GLY A 52 16.85 -3.85 1.69
CA GLY A 52 17.61 -3.40 0.53
C GLY A 52 17.07 -3.86 -0.83
N LYS A 53 15.94 -4.59 -0.87
CA LYS A 53 15.30 -5.05 -2.11
C LYS A 53 14.14 -4.11 -2.48
N THR A 54 14.19 -3.57 -3.68
CA THR A 54 13.25 -2.54 -4.15
C THR A 54 12.50 -2.95 -5.41
N SER A 55 12.90 -4.07 -6.04
CA SER A 55 12.27 -4.55 -7.27
C SER A 55 11.89 -6.03 -7.18
N ARG A 56 10.98 -6.45 -8.06
CA ARG A 56 10.62 -7.86 -8.22
C ARG A 56 11.81 -8.71 -8.62
N GLU A 57 12.66 -8.18 -9.48
CA GLU A 57 13.87 -8.84 -9.98
C GLU A 57 14.85 -9.14 -8.83
N ASP A 58 14.93 -8.28 -7.84
CA ASP A 58 15.76 -8.49 -6.65
C ASP A 58 15.22 -9.62 -5.76
N LEU A 59 13.89 -9.77 -5.71
CA LEU A 59 13.22 -10.75 -4.85
C LEU A 59 13.13 -12.15 -5.47
N VAL A 60 13.03 -12.26 -6.80
CA VAL A 60 12.87 -13.55 -7.50
C VAL A 60 13.93 -14.61 -7.11
N PRO A 61 15.24 -14.29 -7.03
CA PRO A 61 16.25 -15.26 -6.62
C PRO A 61 16.03 -15.77 -5.19
N ILE A 62 15.63 -14.89 -4.26
CA ILE A 62 15.35 -15.21 -2.86
C ILE A 62 14.17 -16.17 -2.79
N ILE A 63 13.07 -15.83 -3.44
CA ILE A 63 11.84 -16.62 -3.47
C ILE A 63 12.07 -18.00 -4.09
N ASN A 64 12.82 -18.08 -5.18
CA ASN A 64 13.16 -19.36 -5.81
C ASN A 64 13.97 -20.25 -4.87
N LYS A 65 14.92 -19.67 -4.12
CA LYS A 65 15.68 -20.41 -3.09
C LYS A 65 14.76 -20.92 -1.98
N VAL A 66 13.84 -20.10 -1.49
CA VAL A 66 12.87 -20.48 -0.46
C VAL A 66 11.89 -21.54 -0.99
N LYS A 67 11.34 -21.39 -2.20
CA LYS A 67 10.47 -22.39 -2.86
C LYS A 67 11.18 -23.74 -2.97
N LYS A 68 12.44 -23.75 -3.42
CA LYS A 68 13.27 -24.98 -3.53
C LYS A 68 13.50 -25.63 -2.16
N SER A 69 13.84 -24.82 -1.14
CA SER A 69 14.02 -25.30 0.25
C SER A 69 12.74 -25.94 0.80
N ARG A 70 11.57 -25.32 0.58
CA ARG A 70 10.27 -25.85 1.00
C ARG A 70 9.98 -27.21 0.35
N LEU A 71 10.15 -27.33 -0.97
CA LEU A 71 9.92 -28.59 -1.68
C LEU A 71 10.82 -29.73 -1.16
N GLN A 72 12.09 -29.43 -0.88
CA GLN A 72 13.02 -30.40 -0.31
C GLN A 72 12.60 -30.82 1.12
N LYS A 73 12.22 -29.87 1.97
CA LYS A 73 11.72 -30.13 3.32
C LYS A 73 10.44 -30.99 3.27
N ARG A 74 9.46 -30.63 2.43
CA ARG A 74 8.20 -31.38 2.26
C ARG A 74 8.48 -32.84 1.90
N SER A 75 9.30 -33.06 0.89
CA SER A 75 9.63 -34.40 0.46
C SER A 75 10.33 -35.24 1.54
N ARG A 76 11.30 -34.61 2.25
CA ARG A 76 12.05 -35.28 3.31
C ARG A 76 11.16 -35.59 4.52
N TRP A 77 10.35 -34.61 4.98
CA TRP A 77 9.48 -34.79 6.13
C TRP A 77 8.42 -35.86 5.88
N TYR A 78 7.78 -35.81 4.72
CA TYR A 78 6.82 -36.83 4.32
C TYR A 78 7.44 -38.24 4.32
N LYS A 79 8.59 -38.42 3.65
CA LYS A 79 9.27 -39.73 3.55
C LYS A 79 9.66 -40.25 4.92
N SER A 80 10.24 -39.39 5.79
CA SER A 80 10.61 -39.81 7.14
C SER A 80 9.37 -40.21 7.95
N TYR A 81 8.34 -39.40 7.93
CA TYR A 81 7.10 -39.63 8.69
C TYR A 81 6.39 -40.92 8.31
N ILE A 82 6.22 -41.18 7.02
CA ILE A 82 5.63 -42.44 6.51
C ILE A 82 6.52 -43.64 6.85
N ASN A 83 7.83 -43.52 6.59
CA ASN A 83 8.77 -44.62 6.95
C ASN A 83 8.71 -44.93 8.45
N ASP A 84 8.72 -43.91 9.31
CA ASP A 84 8.71 -44.11 10.75
C ASP A 84 7.38 -44.72 11.24
N ILE A 85 6.24 -44.35 10.63
CA ILE A 85 4.94 -44.99 10.90
C ILE A 85 4.99 -46.50 10.47
N ASP A 86 5.58 -46.80 9.35
CA ASP A 86 5.59 -48.17 8.81
C ASP A 86 6.62 -49.09 9.46
N THR A 87 7.70 -48.54 10.04
CA THR A 87 8.83 -49.34 10.55
C THR A 87 8.97 -49.35 12.06
N ILE A 88 8.50 -48.30 12.76
CA ILE A 88 8.56 -48.25 14.23
C ILE A 88 7.32 -48.95 14.81
N SER A 89 7.52 -49.76 15.83
CA SER A 89 6.38 -50.39 16.52
C SER A 89 5.43 -49.36 17.07
N ILE A 90 4.14 -49.61 16.93
CA ILE A 90 3.07 -48.70 17.40
C ILE A 90 3.10 -48.44 18.91
N ASP A 91 3.69 -49.38 19.68
CA ASP A 91 3.84 -49.25 21.12
C ASP A 91 5.16 -48.59 21.54
N ASP A 92 6.03 -48.26 20.58
CA ASP A 92 7.27 -47.55 20.84
C ASP A 92 6.99 -46.04 21.03
N ALA A 93 7.53 -45.44 22.09
CA ALA A 93 7.44 -44.04 22.38
C ALA A 93 8.03 -43.13 21.24
N LYS A 94 8.87 -43.72 20.38
CA LYS A 94 9.43 -43.05 19.21
C LYS A 94 8.50 -43.07 17.97
N HIS A 95 7.40 -43.83 18.05
CA HIS A 95 6.45 -43.83 16.94
C HIS A 95 5.88 -42.44 16.72
N PRO A 96 5.80 -41.94 15.48
CA PRO A 96 5.35 -40.58 15.18
C PRO A 96 3.94 -40.23 15.74
N LEU A 97 3.11 -41.24 15.95
CA LEU A 97 1.77 -41.12 16.52
C LEU A 97 1.67 -41.66 17.97
N ALA A 98 2.78 -41.80 18.70
CA ALA A 98 2.79 -42.35 20.05
C ALA A 98 1.79 -41.66 20.98
N THR A 99 1.67 -40.33 20.90
CA THR A 99 0.69 -39.55 21.67
C THR A 99 -0.74 -39.90 21.30
N VAL A 100 -1.05 -40.02 20.01
CA VAL A 100 -2.38 -40.40 19.51
C VAL A 100 -2.73 -41.84 19.96
N VAL A 101 -1.77 -42.74 19.84
CA VAL A 101 -1.90 -44.15 20.30
C VAL A 101 -2.15 -44.23 21.80
N ALA A 102 -1.40 -43.47 22.60
CA ALA A 102 -1.59 -43.39 24.03
C ALA A 102 -2.98 -42.86 24.38
N MET A 103 -3.42 -41.78 23.73
CA MET A 103 -4.78 -41.23 23.94
C MET A 103 -5.85 -42.25 23.55
N ALA A 104 -5.72 -42.91 22.41
CA ALA A 104 -6.67 -43.92 21.95
C ALA A 104 -6.80 -45.11 22.94
N LYS A 105 -5.72 -45.46 23.65
CA LYS A 105 -5.70 -46.54 24.62
C LYS A 105 -6.18 -46.14 26.03
N THR A 106 -6.12 -44.85 26.37
CA THR A 106 -6.33 -44.41 27.78
C THR A 106 -7.56 -43.53 27.98
N LEU A 107 -8.11 -42.96 26.93
CA LEU A 107 -9.29 -42.10 27.03
C LEU A 107 -10.55 -42.89 27.43
N PRO A 108 -11.43 -42.32 28.24
CA PRO A 108 -12.81 -42.81 28.40
C PRO A 108 -13.53 -42.89 27.06
N VAL A 109 -14.44 -43.84 26.86
CA VAL A 109 -15.15 -44.08 25.62
C VAL A 109 -15.84 -42.81 25.09
N GLU A 110 -16.45 -42.02 25.96
CA GLU A 110 -17.11 -40.76 25.58
C GLU A 110 -16.14 -39.72 25.04
N ASP A 111 -14.96 -39.57 25.63
CA ASP A 111 -13.94 -38.61 25.19
C ASP A 111 -13.21 -39.12 23.94
N TYR A 112 -12.98 -40.43 23.85
CA TYR A 112 -12.47 -41.05 22.62
C TYR A 112 -13.40 -40.79 21.42
N THR A 113 -14.69 -41.05 21.58
CA THR A 113 -15.71 -40.83 20.52
C THR A 113 -15.81 -39.35 20.12
N LYS A 114 -15.67 -38.42 21.07
CA LYS A 114 -15.63 -36.99 20.75
C LYS A 114 -14.41 -36.59 19.90
N MET A 115 -13.25 -37.21 20.15
CA MET A 115 -11.99 -36.87 19.43
C MET A 115 -11.79 -37.61 18.13
N PHE A 116 -12.19 -38.88 18.06
CA PHE A 116 -11.86 -39.77 16.96
C PHE A 116 -13.09 -40.36 16.24
N GLY A 117 -14.28 -40.11 16.74
CA GLY A 117 -15.52 -40.76 16.27
C GLY A 117 -15.53 -42.24 16.58
N ASP A 118 -16.17 -43.05 15.71
CA ASP A 118 -16.24 -44.52 15.84
C ASP A 118 -15.04 -45.24 15.19
N LYS A 119 -13.95 -44.51 14.88
CA LYS A 119 -12.76 -45.05 14.20
C LYS A 119 -11.90 -45.87 15.12
N ASP A 120 -11.44 -47.02 14.65
CA ASP A 120 -10.43 -47.77 15.33
C ASP A 120 -9.02 -47.14 15.17
N LEU A 121 -8.05 -47.66 15.89
CA LEU A 121 -6.69 -47.14 15.91
C LEU A 121 -6.01 -47.23 14.52
N GLN A 122 -6.31 -48.28 13.76
CA GLN A 122 -5.74 -48.45 12.42
C GLN A 122 -6.33 -47.40 11.45
N GLU A 123 -7.60 -47.18 11.53
CA GLU A 123 -8.29 -46.13 10.73
C GLU A 123 -7.73 -44.73 11.03
N ILE A 124 -7.45 -44.42 12.32
CA ILE A 124 -6.80 -43.17 12.72
C ILE A 124 -5.41 -43.02 12.10
N ILE A 125 -4.61 -44.13 12.08
CA ILE A 125 -3.28 -44.13 11.49
C ILE A 125 -3.36 -43.88 10.00
N GLU A 126 -4.27 -44.57 9.30
CA GLU A 126 -4.46 -44.38 7.84
C GLU A 126 -4.96 -42.95 7.52
N ASP A 127 -5.83 -42.38 8.34
CA ASP A 127 -6.23 -40.96 8.19
C ASP A 127 -5.03 -40.00 8.33
N LYS A 128 -4.12 -40.25 9.26
CA LYS A 128 -2.90 -39.45 9.43
C LYS A 128 -1.94 -39.60 8.24
N LYS A 129 -1.79 -40.79 7.70
CA LYS A 129 -1.01 -41.03 6.45
C LYS A 129 -1.64 -40.29 5.27
N ARG A 130 -2.97 -40.36 5.14
CA ARG A 130 -3.70 -39.64 4.10
C ARG A 130 -3.51 -38.13 4.22
N ALA A 131 -3.71 -37.56 5.42
CA ALA A 131 -3.48 -36.15 5.67
C ALA A 131 -2.03 -35.72 5.35
N ALA A 132 -1.03 -36.55 5.65
CA ALA A 132 0.35 -36.28 5.28
C ALA A 132 0.57 -36.32 3.74
N THR A 133 -0.13 -37.21 3.04
CA THR A 133 -0.07 -37.32 1.59
C THR A 133 -0.74 -36.10 0.90
N GLU A 134 -1.90 -35.70 1.39
CA GLU A 134 -2.62 -34.49 0.94
C GLU A 134 -1.76 -33.25 1.16
N TRP A 135 -1.22 -33.08 2.38
CA TRP A 135 -0.30 -31.99 2.68
C TRP A 135 0.92 -31.97 1.76
N LYS A 136 1.53 -33.12 1.47
CA LYS A 136 2.67 -33.19 0.54
C LYS A 136 2.30 -32.75 -0.87
N ASN A 137 1.12 -33.11 -1.36
CA ASN A 137 0.69 -32.88 -2.74
C ASN A 137 0.15 -31.46 -2.96
N ASP A 138 -0.42 -30.83 -1.93
CA ASP A 138 -0.88 -29.45 -2.00
C ASP A 138 0.25 -28.46 -1.70
N SER A 139 0.80 -27.84 -2.73
CA SER A 139 1.89 -26.88 -2.62
C SER A 139 1.51 -25.59 -1.88
N ASN A 140 0.20 -25.29 -1.72
CA ASN A 140 -0.30 -24.08 -1.07
C ASN A 140 -0.33 -24.18 0.46
N THR A 141 -0.36 -25.40 1.02
CA THR A 141 -0.30 -25.60 2.48
C THR A 141 1.06 -25.15 3.05
N LEU A 142 1.04 -24.64 4.29
CA LEU A 142 2.26 -24.21 4.97
C LEU A 142 3.12 -25.42 5.41
N LEU A 143 4.41 -25.23 5.61
CA LEU A 143 5.29 -26.28 6.17
C LEU A 143 4.85 -26.68 7.57
N ILE A 144 4.42 -25.70 8.34
CA ILE A 144 3.96 -25.87 9.72
C ILE A 144 2.60 -26.58 9.85
N ASP A 145 1.85 -26.75 8.75
CA ASP A 145 0.62 -27.57 8.72
C ASP A 145 0.91 -29.08 8.60
N PHE A 146 2.17 -29.46 8.61
CA PHE A 146 2.55 -30.86 8.52
C PHE A 146 1.95 -31.68 9.68
N PRO A 147 1.23 -32.78 9.42
CA PRO A 147 0.58 -33.59 10.44
C PRO A 147 1.52 -34.14 11.52
N GLY A 148 2.80 -34.31 11.21
CA GLY A 148 3.85 -34.77 12.12
C GLY A 148 4.69 -33.65 12.76
N ILE A 149 4.27 -32.40 12.66
CA ILE A 149 5.07 -31.21 13.08
C ILE A 149 5.48 -31.26 14.57
N SER A 150 4.63 -31.84 15.44
CA SER A 150 4.90 -31.96 16.86
C SER A 150 6.11 -32.86 17.21
N SER A 151 6.57 -33.69 16.28
CA SER A 151 7.75 -34.54 16.48
C SER A 151 9.07 -33.82 16.15
N PHE A 152 9.03 -32.60 15.60
CA PHE A 152 10.22 -31.86 15.23
C PHE A 152 10.77 -30.98 16.34
N THR A 153 12.08 -30.68 16.25
CA THR A 153 12.72 -29.75 17.17
C THR A 153 12.24 -28.33 16.94
N TYR A 154 12.26 -27.50 17.98
CA TYR A 154 11.96 -26.08 17.93
C TYR A 154 12.65 -25.37 16.77
N ASN A 155 13.99 -25.54 16.61
CA ASN A 155 14.74 -24.90 15.54
C ASN A 155 14.25 -25.29 14.15
N SER A 156 13.85 -26.54 13.94
CA SER A 156 13.32 -27.00 12.66
C SER A 156 11.99 -26.35 12.32
N ILE A 157 11.12 -26.20 13.33
CA ILE A 157 9.83 -25.51 13.17
C ILE A 157 10.07 -24.03 12.93
N TYR A 158 10.91 -23.37 13.71
CA TYR A 158 11.24 -21.96 13.58
C TYR A 158 11.74 -21.57 12.18
N HIS A 159 12.73 -22.30 11.65
CA HIS A 159 13.21 -22.07 10.29
C HIS A 159 12.16 -22.36 9.20
N SER A 160 11.19 -23.19 9.48
CA SER A 160 10.11 -23.48 8.54
C SER A 160 9.08 -22.37 8.53
N LEU A 161 8.79 -21.77 9.69
CA LEU A 161 7.98 -20.59 9.82
C LEU A 161 8.56 -19.39 9.04
N LYS A 162 9.87 -19.14 9.16
CA LYS A 162 10.54 -18.08 8.35
C LYS A 162 10.30 -18.29 6.85
N ASN A 163 10.43 -19.54 6.35
CA ASN A 163 10.16 -19.83 4.95
C ASN A 163 8.69 -19.61 4.56
N ASP A 164 7.75 -19.96 5.43
CA ASP A 164 6.32 -19.79 5.18
C ASP A 164 5.96 -18.29 5.17
N LEU A 165 6.53 -17.47 6.06
CA LEU A 165 6.39 -16.01 6.07
C LEU A 165 6.85 -15.37 4.77
N ILE A 166 8.05 -15.74 4.29
CA ILE A 166 8.56 -15.21 3.01
C ILE A 166 7.66 -15.58 1.83
N ILE A 167 7.10 -16.79 1.80
CA ILE A 167 6.17 -17.18 0.73
C ILE A 167 4.86 -16.40 0.81
N SER A 168 4.37 -16.11 2.01
CA SER A 168 3.14 -15.31 2.16
C SER A 168 3.36 -13.86 1.80
N ALA A 169 4.47 -13.27 2.23
CA ALA A 169 4.87 -11.94 1.79
C ALA A 169 4.98 -11.87 0.25
N TRP A 170 5.58 -12.88 -0.37
CA TRP A 170 5.65 -12.95 -1.83
C TRP A 170 4.28 -13.06 -2.51
N LYS A 171 3.37 -13.87 -1.97
CA LYS A 171 2.00 -13.95 -2.51
C LYS A 171 1.31 -12.58 -2.48
N TYR A 172 1.48 -11.83 -1.39
CA TYR A 172 0.98 -10.47 -1.30
C TYR A 172 1.61 -9.56 -2.37
N ILE A 173 2.94 -9.59 -2.53
CA ILE A 173 3.66 -8.84 -3.56
C ILE A 173 3.16 -9.20 -4.97
N GLU A 174 2.95 -10.49 -5.27
CA GLU A 174 2.44 -10.93 -6.57
C GLU A 174 0.99 -10.51 -6.83
N SER A 175 0.14 -10.49 -5.80
CA SER A 175 -1.28 -10.16 -5.93
C SER A 175 -1.55 -8.66 -5.95
N GLU A 176 -0.89 -7.91 -5.07
CA GLU A 176 -1.22 -6.51 -4.80
C GLU A 176 -0.25 -5.51 -5.49
N LEU A 177 1.02 -5.88 -5.62
CA LEU A 177 2.06 -4.94 -6.05
C LEU A 177 2.48 -5.09 -7.53
N ALA A 178 1.74 -5.84 -8.35
CA ALA A 178 1.89 -5.94 -9.81
C ALA A 178 3.35 -5.94 -10.35
N GLY A 179 4.31 -6.33 -9.54
CA GLY A 179 5.72 -6.48 -9.93
C GLY A 179 6.67 -5.32 -9.64
N ASN A 180 6.18 -4.20 -9.10
CA ASN A 180 7.03 -3.10 -8.65
C ASN A 180 6.78 -2.82 -7.15
N ILE A 181 7.82 -2.94 -6.32
CA ILE A 181 7.74 -2.71 -4.87
C ILE A 181 7.35 -1.26 -4.57
N ASP A 182 7.81 -0.31 -5.39
CA ASP A 182 7.52 1.11 -5.20
C ASP A 182 6.02 1.44 -5.39
N SER A 183 5.23 0.52 -5.99
CA SER A 183 3.79 0.72 -6.19
C SER A 183 2.97 0.76 -4.90
N TYR A 184 3.53 0.34 -3.74
CA TYR A 184 2.84 0.44 -2.45
C TYR A 184 2.82 1.87 -1.88
N LEU A 185 3.61 2.78 -2.43
CA LEU A 185 3.63 4.18 -2.05
C LEU A 185 2.76 5.03 -2.99
N ARG A 186 2.00 5.93 -2.38
CA ARG A 186 1.34 7.02 -3.08
C ARG A 186 2.21 8.26 -2.97
N LEU A 187 2.71 8.75 -4.09
CA LEU A 187 3.68 9.83 -4.16
C LEU A 187 3.05 11.09 -4.75
N PHE A 188 3.35 12.24 -4.18
CA PHE A 188 2.90 13.53 -4.71
C PHE A 188 3.99 14.61 -4.54
N PRO A 189 4.15 15.57 -5.49
CA PRO A 189 5.13 16.63 -5.37
C PRO A 189 4.86 17.55 -4.19
N VAL A 190 5.88 17.77 -3.35
CA VAL A 190 5.77 18.67 -2.18
C VAL A 190 5.38 20.09 -2.61
N ASP A 191 5.99 20.58 -3.70
CA ASP A 191 5.75 21.94 -4.23
C ASP A 191 4.30 22.16 -4.75
N LEU A 192 3.51 21.10 -4.91
CA LEU A 192 2.12 21.15 -5.37
C LEU A 192 1.09 20.83 -4.27
N VAL A 193 1.53 20.46 -3.07
CA VAL A 193 0.65 20.05 -1.97
C VAL A 193 -0.23 21.21 -1.50
N ASP A 194 0.27 22.43 -1.51
CA ASP A 194 -0.42 23.65 -1.10
C ASP A 194 -1.08 24.41 -2.26
N LYS A 195 -1.35 23.74 -3.38
CA LYS A 195 -2.07 24.31 -4.52
C LYS A 195 -3.44 23.63 -4.67
N PRO A 196 -4.55 24.38 -4.78
CA PRO A 196 -5.91 23.84 -4.86
C PRO A 196 -6.22 23.25 -6.24
N LEU A 197 -5.44 22.23 -6.64
CA LEU A 197 -5.57 21.55 -7.93
C LEU A 197 -6.82 20.67 -7.98
N PHE A 198 -7.15 20.00 -6.88
CA PHE A 198 -8.17 18.97 -6.82
C PHE A 198 -9.35 19.36 -5.94
N SER A 199 -10.51 18.83 -6.28
CA SER A 199 -11.79 19.01 -5.58
C SER A 199 -12.31 17.66 -5.07
N PRO A 200 -13.03 17.61 -3.93
CA PRO A 200 -13.67 16.39 -3.46
C PRO A 200 -14.67 15.77 -4.45
N SER A 201 -15.25 16.59 -5.32
CA SER A 201 -16.19 16.15 -6.35
C SER A 201 -16.02 16.93 -7.64
N SER A 202 -16.24 16.27 -8.77
CA SER A 202 -16.24 16.92 -10.06
C SER A 202 -17.43 17.89 -10.19
N PHE A 203 -17.17 19.11 -10.65
CA PHE A 203 -18.19 20.11 -10.97
C PHE A 203 -17.78 20.95 -12.18
N THR A 204 -18.75 21.53 -12.85
CA THR A 204 -18.49 22.43 -14.00
C THR A 204 -17.82 23.72 -13.51
N LEU A 205 -16.71 24.09 -14.16
CA LEU A 205 -15.97 25.31 -13.85
C LEU A 205 -16.72 26.55 -14.34
N MET A 206 -16.69 27.61 -13.54
CA MET A 206 -17.21 28.92 -13.96
C MET A 206 -16.05 29.72 -14.57
N MET A 207 -15.74 29.44 -15.84
CA MET A 207 -14.63 30.06 -16.53
C MET A 207 -15.09 31.29 -17.32
N GLU A 208 -14.27 32.33 -17.33
CA GLU A 208 -14.42 33.51 -18.16
C GLU A 208 -13.63 33.36 -19.47
N THR A 209 -14.09 33.99 -20.54
CA THR A 209 -13.34 34.01 -21.80
C THR A 209 -12.18 35.00 -21.67
N ALA A 210 -10.96 34.48 -21.70
CA ALA A 210 -9.74 35.29 -21.64
C ALA A 210 -9.29 35.77 -23.05
N SER A 211 -9.53 34.94 -24.07
CA SER A 211 -9.32 35.24 -25.49
C SER A 211 -10.19 34.32 -26.34
N ASP A 212 -10.15 34.45 -27.68
CA ASP A 212 -11.02 33.73 -28.63
C ASP A 212 -11.07 32.20 -28.42
N ASN A 213 -10.00 31.63 -27.90
CA ASN A 213 -9.89 30.19 -27.69
C ASN A 213 -9.42 29.80 -26.28
N LEU A 214 -9.43 30.72 -25.31
CA LEU A 214 -8.93 30.46 -23.96
C LEU A 214 -9.98 30.81 -22.90
N LEU A 215 -10.33 29.84 -22.10
CA LEU A 215 -11.14 30.00 -20.89
C LEU A 215 -10.22 30.07 -19.66
N LYS A 216 -10.57 30.91 -18.70
CA LYS A 216 -9.79 31.20 -17.51
C LYS A 216 -10.67 31.21 -16.26
N GLU A 217 -10.14 30.66 -15.18
CA GLU A 217 -10.71 30.80 -13.82
C GLU A 217 -9.61 31.11 -12.82
N ILE A 218 -9.87 32.05 -11.92
CA ILE A 218 -8.98 32.40 -10.82
C ILE A 218 -9.58 31.89 -9.52
N ILE A 219 -8.87 30.99 -8.87
CA ILE A 219 -9.23 30.45 -7.56
C ILE A 219 -8.70 31.42 -6.50
N ARG A 220 -9.60 31.88 -5.62
CA ARG A 220 -9.29 32.82 -4.53
C ARG A 220 -9.68 32.23 -3.18
N ASP A 221 -8.95 32.61 -2.14
CA ASP A 221 -9.35 32.34 -0.76
C ASP A 221 -10.48 33.28 -0.28
N GLU A 222 -10.88 33.12 0.98
CA GLU A 222 -11.94 33.97 1.58
C GLU A 222 -11.52 35.45 1.76
N GLU A 223 -10.22 35.74 1.72
CA GLU A 223 -9.68 37.11 1.82
C GLU A 223 -9.49 37.74 0.42
N GLY A 224 -9.85 37.02 -0.65
CA GLY A 224 -9.75 37.45 -2.05
C GLY A 224 -8.38 37.34 -2.67
N ARG A 225 -7.40 36.70 -1.98
CA ARG A 225 -6.06 36.46 -2.52
C ARG A 225 -6.11 35.40 -3.61
N GLU A 226 -5.39 35.63 -4.69
CA GLU A 226 -5.28 34.66 -5.77
C GLU A 226 -4.38 33.50 -5.35
N LEU A 227 -4.92 32.28 -5.41
CA LEU A 227 -4.22 31.05 -5.06
C LEU A 227 -3.70 30.33 -6.29
N LEU A 228 -4.53 30.24 -7.33
CA LEU A 228 -4.23 29.51 -8.54
C LEU A 228 -5.10 30.04 -9.69
N GLU A 229 -4.50 30.20 -10.84
CA GLU A 229 -5.19 30.43 -12.11
C GLU A 229 -5.21 29.13 -12.90
N VAL A 230 -6.35 28.79 -13.49
CA VAL A 230 -6.56 27.65 -14.36
C VAL A 230 -7.00 28.12 -15.72
N THR A 231 -6.31 27.70 -16.77
CA THR A 231 -6.71 27.99 -18.16
C THR A 231 -6.92 26.70 -18.94
N VAL A 232 -7.89 26.74 -19.87
CA VAL A 232 -8.26 25.62 -20.75
C VAL A 232 -8.59 26.15 -22.13
N ASN A 233 -8.17 25.43 -23.19
CA ASN A 233 -8.56 25.79 -24.56
C ASN A 233 -10.06 25.54 -24.80
N SER A 234 -10.78 26.58 -25.27
CA SER A 234 -12.24 26.56 -25.48
C SER A 234 -12.71 25.77 -26.70
N GLY A 235 -11.81 25.20 -27.49
CA GLY A 235 -12.10 24.52 -28.77
C GLY A 235 -12.92 23.23 -28.71
N LYS A 236 -13.48 22.85 -27.52
CA LYS A 236 -14.28 21.63 -27.35
C LYS A 236 -15.58 21.92 -26.59
N LEU A 237 -16.68 21.48 -27.17
CA LEU A 237 -18.10 21.71 -26.80
C LEU A 237 -18.55 21.24 -25.40
N THR A 238 -17.72 20.62 -24.58
CA THR A 238 -18.07 20.19 -23.22
C THR A 238 -17.54 21.18 -22.20
N PRO A 239 -18.39 21.73 -21.30
CA PRO A 239 -17.89 22.64 -20.29
C PRO A 239 -16.80 21.95 -19.43
N PRO A 240 -15.66 22.65 -19.16
CA PRO A 240 -14.59 22.11 -18.34
C PRO A 240 -15.08 21.74 -16.94
N LYS A 241 -14.56 20.65 -16.39
CA LYS A 241 -14.89 20.16 -15.04
C LYS A 241 -13.67 20.21 -14.15
N ALA A 242 -13.86 20.56 -12.86
CA ALA A 242 -12.82 20.53 -11.88
C ALA A 242 -12.15 19.14 -11.84
N MET A 243 -10.84 19.10 -11.66
CA MET A 243 -10.13 17.87 -11.32
C MET A 243 -10.59 17.37 -9.95
N ASP A 244 -10.75 16.07 -9.81
CA ASP A 244 -11.27 15.46 -8.59
C ASP A 244 -10.32 14.36 -8.06
N SER A 245 -10.73 13.64 -7.03
CA SER A 245 -9.93 12.60 -6.42
C SER A 245 -9.57 11.45 -7.37
N ASN A 246 -10.37 11.18 -8.42
CA ASN A 246 -10.01 10.16 -9.41
C ASN A 246 -8.85 10.64 -10.30
N ASP A 247 -8.82 11.95 -10.61
CA ASP A 247 -7.70 12.54 -11.35
C ASP A 247 -6.42 12.47 -10.51
N LEU A 248 -6.50 12.74 -9.19
CA LEU A 248 -5.39 12.59 -8.27
C LEU A 248 -4.90 11.14 -8.17
N LYS A 249 -5.82 10.16 -8.10
CA LYS A 249 -5.46 8.73 -8.13
C LYS A 249 -4.68 8.35 -9.40
N LEU A 250 -5.06 8.89 -10.57
CA LEU A 250 -4.32 8.64 -11.80
C LEU A 250 -2.93 9.29 -11.79
N VAL A 251 -2.80 10.52 -11.26
CA VAL A 251 -1.47 11.15 -11.08
C VAL A 251 -0.59 10.26 -10.21
N ASN A 252 -1.12 9.78 -9.08
CA ASN A 252 -0.40 8.86 -8.20
C ASN A 252 0.00 7.56 -8.90
N ALA A 253 -0.93 6.96 -9.66
CA ALA A 253 -0.67 5.73 -10.41
C ALA A 253 0.44 5.92 -11.45
N PHE A 254 0.46 7.03 -12.17
CA PHE A 254 1.53 7.33 -13.11
C PHE A 254 2.88 7.52 -12.38
N ILE A 255 2.91 8.26 -11.27
CA ILE A 255 4.15 8.49 -10.51
C ILE A 255 4.68 7.18 -9.89
N SER A 256 3.79 6.36 -9.31
CA SER A 256 4.18 5.10 -8.65
C SER A 256 4.67 4.00 -9.62
N ASN A 257 4.41 4.13 -10.92
CA ASN A 257 4.88 3.19 -11.94
C ASN A 257 6.14 3.67 -12.69
N ILE A 258 6.81 4.72 -12.21
CA ILE A 258 8.02 5.26 -12.84
C ILE A 258 9.22 4.34 -12.58
N ASN A 259 9.88 3.94 -13.68
CA ASN A 259 11.24 3.44 -13.62
C ASN A 259 12.22 4.63 -13.70
N MET A 260 12.91 4.94 -12.61
CA MET A 260 13.77 6.13 -12.52
C MET A 260 14.92 6.15 -13.53
N GLN A 261 15.44 5.01 -13.97
CA GLN A 261 16.51 4.95 -14.98
C GLN A 261 16.03 5.37 -16.35
N GLU A 262 14.82 4.98 -16.72
CA GLU A 262 14.19 5.36 -17.98
C GLU A 262 13.62 6.78 -17.90
N PHE A 263 12.95 7.09 -16.80
CA PHE A 263 12.30 8.38 -16.56
C PHE A 263 13.29 9.56 -16.61
N SER A 264 14.49 9.41 -16.10
CA SER A 264 15.51 10.48 -16.14
C SER A 264 15.87 10.90 -17.56
N LYS A 265 15.66 10.02 -18.56
CA LYS A 265 15.96 10.28 -19.98
C LYS A 265 14.72 10.77 -20.74
N GLU A 266 13.59 10.11 -20.55
CA GLU A 266 12.40 10.27 -21.38
C GLU A 266 11.30 11.12 -20.74
N LYS A 267 11.34 11.32 -19.40
CA LYS A 267 10.30 11.99 -18.60
C LYS A 267 8.90 11.40 -18.85
N SER A 268 8.82 10.13 -19.18
CA SER A 268 7.58 9.42 -19.48
C SER A 268 7.47 8.11 -18.71
N VAL A 269 6.24 7.61 -18.59
CA VAL A 269 5.94 6.31 -18.00
C VAL A 269 4.92 5.56 -18.85
N VAL A 270 5.07 4.25 -18.92
CA VAL A 270 4.10 3.34 -19.55
C VAL A 270 3.38 2.56 -18.46
N VAL A 271 2.05 2.64 -18.42
CA VAL A 271 1.22 1.97 -17.41
C VAL A 271 0.11 1.17 -18.09
N ASP A 272 -0.08 -0.07 -17.66
CA ASP A 272 -1.17 -0.93 -18.12
C ASP A 272 -2.53 -0.32 -17.75
N LEU A 273 -3.53 -0.36 -18.66
CA LEU A 273 -4.85 0.23 -18.43
C LEU A 273 -5.63 -0.50 -17.32
N ASN A 274 -5.36 -1.78 -17.06
CA ASN A 274 -5.99 -2.48 -15.94
C ASN A 274 -5.45 -1.96 -14.60
N THR A 275 -4.15 -1.62 -14.54
CA THR A 275 -3.55 -0.96 -13.36
C THR A 275 -4.21 0.39 -13.11
N LEU A 276 -4.32 1.26 -14.12
CA LEU A 276 -5.03 2.54 -14.00
C LEU A 276 -6.52 2.36 -13.65
N GLY A 277 -7.15 1.32 -14.17
CA GLY A 277 -8.55 1.02 -13.89
C GLY A 277 -8.82 0.61 -12.45
N LYS A 278 -7.94 -0.19 -11.86
CA LYS A 278 -8.00 -0.60 -10.45
C LYS A 278 -7.92 0.59 -9.50
N GLU A 279 -7.15 1.62 -9.83
CA GLU A 279 -7.07 2.85 -9.03
C GLU A 279 -8.39 3.66 -9.01
N ILE A 280 -9.19 3.59 -10.08
CA ILE A 280 -10.44 4.36 -10.18
C ILE A 280 -11.64 3.59 -9.66
N VAL A 281 -11.64 2.25 -9.83
CA VAL A 281 -12.74 1.36 -9.43
C VAL A 281 -12.18 0.02 -8.98
N ASP A 282 -12.76 -0.54 -7.92
CA ASP A 282 -12.36 -1.83 -7.34
C ASP A 282 -12.75 -3.05 -8.19
N TYR A 283 -13.16 -2.85 -9.46
CA TYR A 283 -13.70 -3.88 -10.34
C TYR A 283 -12.93 -3.96 -11.67
N HIS A 284 -13.23 -5.01 -12.45
CA HIS A 284 -12.68 -5.19 -13.79
C HIS A 284 -12.92 -3.99 -14.71
N VAL A 285 -11.89 -3.64 -15.49
CA VAL A 285 -11.89 -2.52 -16.43
C VAL A 285 -12.84 -2.79 -17.58
N GLY A 286 -14.07 -2.26 -17.51
CA GLY A 286 -15.04 -2.24 -18.60
C GLY A 286 -15.03 -0.92 -19.37
N LYS A 287 -15.81 -0.84 -20.46
CA LYS A 287 -15.92 0.36 -21.31
C LYS A 287 -16.18 1.67 -20.54
N ASN A 288 -16.96 1.63 -19.47
CA ASN A 288 -17.25 2.80 -18.64
C ASN A 288 -16.02 3.29 -17.85
N VAL A 289 -15.17 2.36 -17.41
CA VAL A 289 -13.93 2.68 -16.70
C VAL A 289 -12.92 3.29 -17.66
N LEU A 290 -12.74 2.71 -18.86
CA LEU A 290 -11.90 3.28 -19.90
C LEU A 290 -12.32 4.71 -20.25
N LYS A 291 -13.63 4.98 -20.37
CA LYS A 291 -14.15 6.33 -20.58
C LYS A 291 -13.82 7.29 -19.43
N LYS A 292 -13.85 6.82 -18.17
CA LYS A 292 -13.43 7.63 -17.00
C LYS A 292 -11.94 7.92 -17.08
N ILE A 293 -11.08 6.92 -17.32
CA ILE A 293 -9.64 7.09 -17.50
C ILE A 293 -9.37 8.11 -18.59
N SER A 294 -9.95 7.95 -19.77
CA SER A 294 -9.78 8.85 -20.91
C SER A 294 -10.19 10.29 -20.59
N ASN A 295 -11.32 10.49 -19.90
CA ASN A 295 -11.76 11.82 -19.48
C ASN A 295 -10.82 12.46 -18.44
N SER A 296 -10.29 11.69 -17.51
CA SER A 296 -9.32 12.17 -16.52
C SER A 296 -7.98 12.49 -17.18
N CYS A 297 -7.45 11.61 -18.03
CA CYS A 297 -6.23 11.86 -18.78
C CYS A 297 -6.33 13.15 -19.62
N ARG A 298 -7.50 13.40 -20.25
CA ARG A 298 -7.73 14.63 -20.99
C ARG A 298 -7.65 15.87 -20.09
N LYS A 299 -8.25 15.85 -18.88
CA LYS A 299 -8.14 16.97 -17.92
C LYS A 299 -6.70 17.20 -17.50
N LEU A 300 -5.95 16.12 -17.21
CA LEU A 300 -4.55 16.20 -16.78
C LEU A 300 -3.62 16.82 -17.83
N VAL A 301 -3.96 16.71 -19.12
CA VAL A 301 -3.18 17.31 -20.24
C VAL A 301 -3.70 18.69 -20.65
N GLU A 302 -5.02 18.90 -20.67
CA GLU A 302 -5.61 20.13 -21.22
C GLU A 302 -5.55 21.33 -20.26
N TYR A 303 -5.33 21.11 -18.95
CA TYR A 303 -5.33 22.18 -17.96
C TYR A 303 -3.93 22.74 -17.78
N ASN A 304 -3.81 24.07 -17.94
CA ASN A 304 -2.63 24.81 -17.61
C ASN A 304 -2.88 25.63 -16.34
N PHE A 305 -1.89 25.66 -15.47
CA PHE A 305 -1.94 26.31 -14.18
C PHE A 305 -0.93 27.45 -14.12
N TYR A 306 -1.28 28.47 -13.34
CA TYR A 306 -0.39 29.57 -13.04
C TYR A 306 -0.54 29.98 -11.59
N TYR A 307 0.56 30.26 -10.92
CA TYR A 307 0.59 30.88 -9.59
C TYR A 307 1.84 31.76 -9.45
N GLU A 308 1.79 32.64 -8.45
CA GLU A 308 2.94 33.48 -8.09
C GLU A 308 3.52 33.02 -6.75
N GLU A 309 4.83 32.86 -6.69
CA GLU A 309 5.57 32.47 -5.49
C GLU A 309 6.91 33.19 -5.42
N ALA A 310 7.17 33.85 -4.28
CA ALA A 310 8.39 34.61 -4.04
C ALA A 310 8.78 35.60 -5.18
N GLY A 311 7.76 36.21 -5.82
CA GLY A 311 7.94 37.14 -6.93
C GLY A 311 8.21 36.47 -8.29
N SER A 312 8.21 35.16 -8.35
CA SER A 312 8.32 34.39 -9.59
C SER A 312 6.94 34.00 -10.11
N LYS A 313 6.76 34.03 -11.42
CA LYS A 313 5.55 33.57 -12.12
C LYS A 313 5.78 32.16 -12.66
N ILE A 314 4.99 31.20 -12.16
CA ILE A 314 5.14 29.79 -12.49
C ILE A 314 3.95 29.34 -13.32
N TYR A 315 4.21 28.94 -14.57
CA TYR A 315 3.25 28.35 -15.48
C TYR A 315 3.56 26.85 -15.63
N PHE A 316 2.55 25.99 -15.51
CA PHE A 316 2.79 24.54 -15.64
C PHE A 316 1.53 23.79 -16.09
N ASN A 317 1.73 22.60 -16.61
CA ASN A 317 0.75 21.53 -16.75
C ASN A 317 1.25 20.29 -15.99
N LEU A 318 0.37 19.39 -15.62
CA LEU A 318 0.77 18.16 -14.94
C LEU A 318 1.39 17.17 -15.92
N PHE A 319 0.81 17.05 -17.12
CA PHE A 319 1.31 16.21 -18.18
C PHE A 319 1.33 16.96 -19.51
N ASP A 320 2.40 16.81 -20.25
CA ASP A 320 2.52 17.38 -21.60
C ASP A 320 1.66 16.61 -22.59
N ASN A 321 1.61 15.28 -22.43
CA ASN A 321 0.85 14.38 -23.28
C ASN A 321 0.51 13.08 -22.55
N ILE A 322 -0.67 12.50 -22.84
CA ILE A 322 -1.04 11.14 -22.46
C ILE A 322 -1.65 10.43 -23.67
N VAL A 323 -1.00 9.36 -24.12
CA VAL A 323 -1.46 8.53 -25.25
C VAL A 323 -2.02 7.23 -24.71
N ILE A 324 -3.30 6.94 -25.03
CA ILE A 324 -3.97 5.70 -24.65
C ILE A 324 -4.00 4.75 -25.86
N LYS A 325 -3.51 3.53 -25.71
CA LYS A 325 -3.48 2.46 -26.70
C LYS A 325 -4.45 1.35 -26.29
N GLU A 326 -5.72 1.48 -26.66
CA GLU A 326 -6.78 0.53 -26.32
C GLU A 326 -6.74 -0.76 -27.17
N ASP A 327 -6.29 -0.65 -28.42
CA ASP A 327 -6.30 -1.76 -29.39
C ASP A 327 -5.03 -2.62 -29.34
N ALA A 328 -4.12 -2.38 -28.39
CA ALA A 328 -2.93 -3.20 -28.20
C ALA A 328 -3.31 -4.56 -27.58
N GLU A 329 -2.50 -5.60 -27.81
CA GLU A 329 -2.68 -6.93 -27.20
C GLU A 329 -2.77 -6.83 -25.66
N ARG A 330 -2.00 -5.90 -25.07
CA ARG A 330 -2.13 -5.45 -23.69
C ARG A 330 -2.37 -3.95 -23.72
N PRO A 331 -3.59 -3.47 -23.44
CA PRO A 331 -3.90 -2.05 -23.46
C PRO A 331 -3.09 -1.26 -22.43
N TYR A 332 -2.52 -0.12 -22.83
CA TYR A 332 -1.67 0.69 -21.97
C TYR A 332 -1.82 2.20 -22.25
N ALA A 333 -1.35 3.01 -21.30
CA ALA A 333 -1.20 4.44 -21.45
C ALA A 333 0.29 4.84 -21.37
N ILE A 334 0.71 5.80 -22.19
CA ILE A 334 2.01 6.46 -22.12
C ILE A 334 1.76 7.88 -21.63
N ALA A 335 2.31 8.25 -20.48
CA ALA A 335 2.18 9.60 -19.93
C ALA A 335 3.53 10.32 -19.97
N GLN A 336 3.59 11.47 -20.62
CA GLN A 336 4.72 12.39 -20.63
C GLN A 336 4.46 13.46 -19.57
N PHE A 337 5.33 13.55 -18.57
CA PHE A 337 5.16 14.48 -17.45
C PHE A 337 5.54 15.90 -17.82
N GLY A 338 4.76 16.89 -17.38
CA GLY A 338 5.10 18.29 -17.46
C GLY A 338 6.33 18.64 -16.62
N GLU A 339 6.93 19.80 -16.93
CA GLU A 339 8.25 20.17 -16.38
C GLU A 339 8.29 20.22 -14.84
N VAL A 340 7.28 20.83 -14.20
CA VAL A 340 7.22 20.97 -12.72
C VAL A 340 7.17 19.59 -12.06
N LEU A 341 6.32 18.72 -12.56
CA LEU A 341 6.14 17.37 -12.04
C LEU A 341 7.40 16.51 -12.29
N SER A 342 7.97 16.57 -13.48
CA SER A 342 9.23 15.88 -13.83
C SER A 342 10.39 16.33 -12.95
N ASN A 343 10.54 17.63 -12.72
CA ASN A 343 11.60 18.16 -11.88
C ASN A 343 11.44 17.73 -10.41
N ALA A 344 10.22 17.72 -9.88
CA ALA A 344 9.95 17.23 -8.52
C ALA A 344 10.34 15.76 -8.37
N ILE A 345 10.01 14.92 -9.36
CA ILE A 345 10.35 13.49 -9.37
C ILE A 345 11.88 13.29 -9.45
N ILE A 346 12.56 13.95 -10.39
CA ILE A 346 14.00 13.81 -10.58
C ILE A 346 14.77 14.32 -9.35
N LYS A 347 14.33 15.42 -8.75
CA LYS A 347 14.94 16.00 -7.54
C LYS A 347 14.49 15.30 -6.25
N LYS A 348 13.64 14.26 -6.34
CA LYS A 348 13.06 13.54 -5.20
C LYS A 348 12.32 14.42 -4.19
N LYS A 349 11.73 15.51 -4.65
CA LYS A 349 10.88 16.40 -3.85
C LYS A 349 9.44 15.85 -3.82
N LEU A 350 9.27 14.66 -3.30
CA LEU A 350 8.00 13.96 -3.21
C LEU A 350 7.66 13.67 -1.75
N ILE A 351 6.41 13.90 -1.39
CA ILE A 351 5.84 13.37 -0.16
C ILE A 351 5.26 11.98 -0.45
N SER A 352 5.45 11.06 0.46
CA SER A 352 4.98 9.67 0.33
C SER A 352 4.02 9.30 1.44
N ILE A 353 3.00 8.53 1.10
CA ILE A 353 2.06 7.88 2.01
C ILE A 353 1.91 6.44 1.56
N THR A 354 1.78 5.49 2.48
CA THR A 354 1.55 4.09 2.09
C THR A 354 0.20 3.95 1.39
N SER A 355 0.10 3.01 0.44
CA SER A 355 -1.17 2.74 -0.26
C SER A 355 -2.26 2.36 0.73
N ALA A 356 -1.96 1.54 1.73
CA ALA A 356 -2.92 1.16 2.77
C ALA A 356 -3.46 2.38 3.53
N SER A 357 -2.59 3.29 3.96
CA SER A 357 -3.01 4.53 4.64
C SER A 357 -3.77 5.48 3.72
N TYR A 358 -3.48 5.50 2.43
CA TYR A 358 -4.18 6.33 1.46
C TYR A 358 -5.53 5.74 1.04
N ASP A 359 -5.56 4.43 0.75
CA ASP A 359 -6.70 3.76 0.12
C ASP A 359 -7.81 3.44 1.14
N VAL A 360 -7.50 3.40 2.45
CA VAL A 360 -8.50 3.24 3.51
C VAL A 360 -9.49 4.41 3.60
N HIS A 361 -9.12 5.59 3.08
CA HIS A 361 -10.01 6.74 3.07
C HIS A 361 -11.17 6.57 2.09
N ASP A 362 -12.40 6.54 2.59
CA ASP A 362 -13.61 6.56 1.78
C ASP A 362 -13.95 7.97 1.30
N ASN A 363 -13.65 8.99 2.12
CA ASN A 363 -13.91 10.37 1.79
C ASN A 363 -12.87 10.93 0.80
N ASN A 364 -13.36 11.45 -0.32
CA ASN A 364 -12.51 12.05 -1.35
C ASN A 364 -11.71 13.27 -0.85
N LEU A 365 -12.23 14.02 0.12
CA LEU A 365 -11.52 15.15 0.69
C LEU A 365 -10.33 14.66 1.53
N SER A 366 -10.47 13.58 2.29
CA SER A 366 -9.39 12.97 3.06
C SER A 366 -8.22 12.59 2.13
N ARG A 367 -8.50 11.97 0.99
CA ARG A 367 -7.48 11.63 -0.01
C ARG A 367 -6.73 12.84 -0.55
N ILE A 368 -7.41 13.97 -0.74
CA ILE A 368 -6.79 15.20 -1.25
C ILE A 368 -5.89 15.84 -0.19
N ILE A 369 -6.38 15.93 1.06
CA ILE A 369 -5.63 16.61 2.12
C ILE A 369 -4.56 15.73 2.78
N CYS A 370 -4.53 14.43 2.52
CA CYS A 370 -3.62 13.51 3.22
C CYS A 370 -2.14 13.87 3.01
N TYR A 371 -1.75 14.31 1.82
CA TYR A 371 -0.37 14.74 1.55
C TYR A 371 -0.01 16.01 2.33
N ALA A 372 -0.93 16.97 2.42
CA ALA A 372 -0.73 18.19 3.21
C ALA A 372 -0.62 17.87 4.70
N MET A 373 -1.52 17.03 5.23
CA MET A 373 -1.45 16.61 6.63
C MET A 373 -0.17 15.82 6.93
N LYS A 374 0.33 15.03 5.99
CA LYS A 374 1.62 14.35 6.12
C LYS A 374 2.80 15.32 6.13
N CYS A 375 2.80 16.34 5.28
CA CYS A 375 3.80 17.42 5.32
C CYS A 375 3.78 18.14 6.66
N GLU A 376 2.59 18.46 7.18
CA GLU A 376 2.43 19.14 8.46
C GLU A 376 2.85 18.25 9.65
N GLN A 377 2.57 16.95 9.63
CA GLN A 377 3.07 16.00 10.62
C GLN A 377 4.61 16.03 10.67
N ILE A 378 5.26 16.01 9.51
CA ILE A 378 6.72 16.06 9.41
C ILE A 378 7.26 17.41 9.91
N ALA A 379 6.61 18.51 9.55
CA ALA A 379 7.03 19.85 9.98
C ALA A 379 6.87 20.06 11.49
N ASN A 380 5.87 19.43 12.11
CA ASN A 380 5.54 19.60 13.53
C ASN A 380 5.97 18.40 14.40
N GLN A 381 6.93 17.58 13.97
CA GLN A 381 7.36 16.36 14.69
C GLN A 381 7.85 16.60 16.14
N GLU A 382 8.27 17.82 16.49
CA GLU A 382 8.71 18.16 17.85
C GLU A 382 7.55 18.52 18.78
N THR A 383 6.56 19.25 18.27
CA THR A 383 5.40 19.73 19.04
C THR A 383 4.21 18.78 18.97
N LEU A 384 4.12 18.00 17.91
CA LEU A 384 2.99 17.14 17.53
C LEU A 384 1.64 17.87 17.50
N MET A 385 1.64 19.21 17.39
CA MET A 385 0.43 20.01 17.38
C MET A 385 0.61 21.26 16.52
N SER A 386 -0.44 21.63 15.78
CA SER A 386 -0.48 22.91 15.07
C SER A 386 -1.93 23.40 14.85
N GLU A 387 -2.06 24.68 14.48
CA GLU A 387 -3.35 25.34 14.28
C GLU A 387 -3.54 25.70 12.80
N TYR A 388 -4.73 25.41 12.26
CA TYR A 388 -5.05 25.62 10.86
C TYR A 388 -6.37 26.35 10.68
N SER A 389 -6.32 27.49 10.00
CA SER A 389 -7.53 28.25 9.64
C SER A 389 -8.25 27.60 8.44
N TYR A 390 -9.48 28.02 8.18
CA TYR A 390 -10.19 27.63 6.96
C TYR A 390 -9.43 28.04 5.69
N THR A 391 -8.75 29.19 5.70
CA THR A 391 -7.91 29.67 4.59
C THR A 391 -6.78 28.72 4.25
N TYR A 392 -6.21 28.01 5.25
CA TYR A 392 -5.21 26.97 5.00
C TYR A 392 -5.79 25.86 4.11
N PHE A 393 -6.98 25.36 4.44
CA PHE A 393 -7.61 24.31 3.63
C PHE A 393 -8.02 24.78 2.23
N GLN A 394 -8.32 26.07 2.06
CA GLN A 394 -8.58 26.63 0.73
C GLN A 394 -7.36 26.66 -0.18
N LYS A 395 -6.14 26.70 0.38
CA LYS A 395 -4.89 26.57 -0.38
C LYS A 395 -4.65 25.16 -0.90
N ILE A 396 -5.19 24.14 -0.25
CA ILE A 396 -4.98 22.74 -0.58
C ILE A 396 -6.11 22.21 -1.47
N VAL A 397 -7.34 22.64 -1.21
CA VAL A 397 -8.56 22.05 -1.77
C VAL A 397 -9.37 23.07 -2.52
N ARG A 398 -9.80 22.72 -3.72
CA ARG A 398 -10.77 23.48 -4.49
C ARG A 398 -12.19 23.13 -4.05
N PHE A 399 -12.80 23.97 -3.22
CA PHE A 399 -14.19 23.77 -2.78
C PHE A 399 -15.19 24.27 -3.83
N LYS A 400 -16.20 23.42 -4.14
CA LYS A 400 -17.30 23.77 -5.03
C LYS A 400 -18.19 24.87 -4.44
N LEU A 401 -18.45 24.81 -3.15
CA LEU A 401 -19.40 25.69 -2.47
C LEU A 401 -18.67 26.87 -1.82
N LYS A 402 -19.22 28.07 -1.97
CA LYS A 402 -18.79 29.27 -1.20
C LYS A 402 -19.32 29.25 0.25
N ASN A 403 -20.03 28.20 0.66
CA ASN A 403 -20.61 28.10 2.00
C ASN A 403 -19.56 27.55 2.99
N LYS A 404 -18.92 28.47 3.72
CA LYS A 404 -17.88 28.18 4.71
C LYS A 404 -18.33 27.13 5.74
N LYS A 405 -19.58 27.23 6.27
CA LYS A 405 -20.07 26.27 7.27
C LYS A 405 -20.10 24.83 6.75
N LYS A 406 -20.57 24.63 5.52
CA LYS A 406 -20.57 23.27 4.90
C LYS A 406 -19.17 22.77 4.61
N ASN A 407 -18.27 23.65 4.18
CA ASN A 407 -16.88 23.26 3.92
C ASN A 407 -16.14 22.90 5.22
N LEU A 408 -16.37 23.65 6.32
CA LEU A 408 -15.84 23.31 7.65
C LEU A 408 -16.35 21.94 8.12
N GLN A 409 -17.63 21.62 7.89
CA GLN A 409 -18.17 20.30 8.20
C GLN A 409 -17.49 19.19 7.40
N LEU A 410 -17.30 19.38 6.08
CA LEU A 410 -16.57 18.42 5.24
C LEU A 410 -15.12 18.20 5.72
N ILE A 411 -14.44 19.27 6.13
CA ILE A 411 -13.09 19.17 6.70
C ILE A 411 -13.13 18.38 8.01
N GLN A 412 -14.10 18.65 8.92
CA GLN A 412 -14.24 17.88 10.16
C GLN A 412 -14.47 16.39 9.89
N GLU A 413 -15.37 16.05 8.97
CA GLU A 413 -15.64 14.66 8.58
C GLU A 413 -14.37 13.99 8.04
N SER A 414 -13.56 14.70 7.26
CA SER A 414 -12.29 14.20 6.73
C SER A 414 -11.23 14.02 7.82
N LEU A 415 -11.08 14.99 8.72
CA LEU A 415 -10.13 14.87 9.84
C LEU A 415 -10.54 13.75 10.80
N GLN A 416 -11.84 13.52 11.00
CA GLN A 416 -12.34 12.42 11.82
C GLN A 416 -11.96 11.06 11.20
N GLU A 417 -12.01 10.94 9.87
CA GLU A 417 -11.58 9.72 9.18
C GLU A 417 -10.09 9.41 9.40
N PHE A 418 -9.21 10.43 9.47
CA PHE A 418 -7.81 10.22 9.85
C PHE A 418 -7.67 9.68 11.28
N VAL A 419 -8.44 10.24 12.22
CA VAL A 419 -8.44 9.79 13.63
C VAL A 419 -8.96 8.36 13.73
N ASP A 420 -10.10 8.07 13.10
CA ASP A 420 -10.75 6.75 13.16
C ASP A 420 -9.86 5.63 12.59
N ASN A 421 -9.05 5.95 11.59
CA ASN A 421 -8.11 5.01 10.96
C ASN A 421 -6.69 5.04 11.56
N ASN A 422 -6.45 5.89 12.57
CA ASN A 422 -5.14 6.07 13.20
C ASN A 422 -4.02 6.42 12.20
N ILE A 423 -4.30 7.39 11.30
CA ILE A 423 -3.39 7.80 10.23
C ILE A 423 -3.05 9.27 10.40
N VAL A 424 -1.76 9.62 10.50
CA VAL A 424 -1.24 11.00 10.55
C VAL A 424 -1.75 11.83 11.73
N ILE A 425 -3.05 11.80 12.04
CA ILE A 425 -3.73 12.63 13.03
C ILE A 425 -4.19 11.77 14.21
N ASP A 426 -3.77 12.14 15.43
CA ASP A 426 -4.22 11.53 16.68
C ASP A 426 -5.60 12.05 17.10
N SER A 427 -5.75 13.38 17.10
CA SER A 427 -6.99 14.04 17.48
C SER A 427 -7.07 15.45 16.92
N PHE A 428 -8.27 16.04 16.88
CA PHE A 428 -8.45 17.43 16.51
C PHE A 428 -9.61 18.08 17.24
N GLU A 429 -9.57 19.43 17.31
CA GLU A 429 -10.65 20.25 17.86
C GLU A 429 -10.89 21.47 16.96
N LEU A 430 -12.16 21.86 16.77
CA LEU A 430 -12.53 23.10 16.07
C LEU A 430 -12.96 24.16 17.08
N LYS A 431 -12.11 25.19 17.28
CA LYS A 431 -12.37 26.34 18.14
C LYS A 431 -12.37 27.64 17.34
N ASN A 432 -13.44 28.41 17.41
CA ASN A 432 -13.55 29.72 16.75
C ASN A 432 -13.20 29.69 15.23
N GLY A 433 -13.47 28.58 14.53
CA GLY A 433 -13.18 28.44 13.11
C GLY A 433 -11.74 28.10 12.78
N VAL A 434 -10.93 27.75 13.79
CA VAL A 434 -9.56 27.26 13.68
C VAL A 434 -9.53 25.79 14.13
N PHE A 435 -8.91 24.93 13.34
CA PHE A 435 -8.64 23.54 13.69
C PHE A 435 -7.33 23.45 14.46
N ILE A 436 -7.39 22.93 15.67
CA ILE A 436 -6.22 22.54 16.45
C ILE A 436 -6.03 21.04 16.19
N ILE A 437 -4.94 20.66 15.55
CA ILE A 437 -4.68 19.27 15.13
C ILE A 437 -3.50 18.74 15.92
N ASN A 438 -3.69 17.59 16.57
CA ASN A 438 -2.63 16.80 17.18
C ASN A 438 -2.23 15.69 16.22
N PHE A 439 -0.94 15.60 15.92
CA PHE A 439 -0.39 14.60 15.01
C PHE A 439 0.09 13.35 15.75
N LEU A 440 -0.01 12.21 15.10
CA LEU A 440 0.68 11.01 15.54
C LEU A 440 2.19 11.21 15.41
N PRO A 441 3.00 10.65 16.32
CA PRO A 441 4.45 10.64 16.14
C PRO A 441 4.82 9.87 14.88
N LEU A 442 5.90 10.29 14.23
CA LEU A 442 6.47 9.53 13.11
C LEU A 442 7.02 8.20 13.60
N SER A 443 6.85 7.15 12.81
CA SER A 443 7.50 5.86 13.07
C SER A 443 9.03 5.98 12.98
N GLU A 444 9.76 5.03 13.59
CA GLU A 444 11.21 4.99 13.51
C GLU A 444 11.71 4.90 12.05
N ALA A 445 11.00 4.17 11.19
CA ALA A 445 11.30 4.07 9.77
C ALA A 445 11.16 5.41 9.06
N GLU A 446 10.06 6.13 9.30
CA GLU A 446 9.85 7.46 8.73
C GLU A 446 10.91 8.47 9.17
N ILE A 447 11.32 8.42 10.45
CA ILE A 447 12.42 9.26 10.98
C ILE A 447 13.75 8.93 10.31
N GLN A 448 14.04 7.65 10.10
CA GLN A 448 15.27 7.23 9.40
C GLN A 448 15.26 7.68 7.94
N ASP A 449 14.14 7.56 7.26
CA ASP A 449 13.96 8.05 5.89
C ASP A 449 14.25 9.55 5.78
N LEU A 450 13.69 10.35 6.69
CA LEU A 450 13.92 11.80 6.73
C LEU A 450 15.37 12.17 7.03
N ASN A 451 16.05 11.43 7.92
CA ASN A 451 17.45 11.65 8.25
C ASN A 451 18.38 11.28 7.08
N PHE A 452 18.05 10.23 6.35
CA PHE A 452 18.79 9.81 5.17
C PHE A 452 18.76 10.88 4.06
N ASP A 453 17.59 11.50 3.82
CA ASP A 453 17.48 12.59 2.85
C ASP A 453 18.26 13.85 3.29
N LYS A 454 18.27 14.17 4.57
CA LYS A 454 19.09 15.28 5.11
C LYS A 454 20.58 15.03 4.92
N THR A 455 21.06 13.81 5.15
CA THR A 455 22.48 13.45 4.99
C THR A 455 22.92 13.54 3.53
N LYS A 456 22.09 13.08 2.59
CA LYS A 456 22.36 13.21 1.13
C LYS A 456 22.34 14.66 0.62
N MET A 457 21.53 15.53 1.21
CA MET A 457 21.54 16.97 0.86
C MET A 457 22.85 17.65 1.28
N ILE A 458 23.46 17.22 2.38
CA ILE A 458 24.74 17.76 2.85
C ILE A 458 25.89 17.28 1.96
N ASP A 459 25.91 16.01 1.55
CA ASP A 459 26.95 15.44 0.68
C ASP A 459 26.92 15.99 -0.76
N ASN A 460 25.77 16.47 -1.25
CA ASN A 460 25.64 17.10 -2.56
C ASN A 460 25.88 18.62 -2.55
N ALA A 461 26.13 19.22 -1.39
CA ALA A 461 26.43 20.65 -1.24
C ALA A 461 27.94 20.93 -1.13
N HIS A 462 28.80 19.91 -1.22
CA HIS A 462 30.25 19.96 -1.34
C HIS A 462 30.67 19.35 -2.68
#